data_ba7d765b31376b02b4cd1469565872c4
#
_entry.id   ba7d765b31376b02b4cd1469565872c4
#
_cell.length_a   1.000
_cell.length_b   1.000
_cell.length_c   1.000
_cell.angle_alpha   90.00
_cell.angle_beta   90.00
_cell.angle_gamma   90.00
#
_symmetry.space_group_name_H-M   'P 1'
#
loop_
_entity.id
_entity.type
_entity.pdbx_description
1 polymer ?
#
loop_
_entity_poly.entity_id
_entity_poly.type
_entity_poly.pdbx_seq_one_letter_code
_entity_poly.pdbx_strand_id
1 'polypeptide(L)'
;FNGIDFVMPININFEHKKLFPGNIGPSTGEMGTSMFWAKSNPLYRSTLEKLKPKLKECGYVGYFDINTIVNAKGIHPLEATSRFGYPTINIQMEGITTPMGEFLYNLASGKDFEIKTKRGFQVGVVIAAPPFPFKDPASFKRYSEDALIIFKKPNYDGAHIADVKLVDGEWRMAGTSGYPLIMTGSG
;
A
#
# COMPACT_ATOMS: atom_id res chain seq x y z
N PHE A 1 -3.80 14.89 3.18
CA PHE A 1 -4.44 16.22 3.27
C PHE A 1 -4.28 16.76 4.68
N ASN A 2 -3.71 17.95 4.84
CA ASN A 2 -3.36 18.54 6.15
C ASN A 2 -4.45 19.47 6.72
N GLY A 3 -5.65 19.43 6.16
CA GLY A 3 -6.76 20.33 6.50
C GLY A 3 -6.85 21.55 5.58
N ILE A 4 -5.80 21.83 4.81
CA ILE A 4 -5.73 22.98 3.90
C ILE A 4 -5.43 22.53 2.47
N ASP A 5 -4.39 21.68 2.30
CA ASP A 5 -3.93 21.19 1.01
C ASP A 5 -3.40 19.75 1.10
N PHE A 6 -3.20 19.14 -0.06
CA PHE A 6 -2.49 17.86 -0.15
C PHE A 6 -0.99 18.07 0.02
N VAL A 7 -0.38 17.27 0.88
CA VAL A 7 1.07 17.26 1.09
C VAL A 7 1.77 16.73 -0.16
N MET A 8 2.76 17.45 -0.63
CA MET A 8 3.52 17.08 -1.82
C MET A 8 4.83 16.35 -1.46
N PRO A 9 5.35 15.53 -2.38
CA PRO A 9 4.77 15.08 -3.65
C PRO A 9 3.61 14.10 -3.45
N ILE A 10 2.76 13.97 -4.48
CA ILE A 10 1.64 13.01 -4.53
C ILE A 10 2.17 11.63 -4.92
N ASN A 11 1.67 10.60 -4.27
CA ASN A 11 1.90 9.22 -4.69
C ASN A 11 0.97 8.82 -5.84
N ILE A 12 1.54 8.22 -6.87
CA ILE A 12 0.82 7.60 -7.98
C ILE A 12 1.18 6.13 -8.00
N ASN A 13 0.18 5.27 -8.02
CA ASN A 13 0.37 3.84 -7.98
C ASN A 13 -0.43 3.10 -9.06
N PHE A 14 0.07 1.93 -9.42
CA PHE A 14 -0.51 0.99 -10.37
C PHE A 14 -0.66 -0.35 -9.69
N GLU A 15 -1.88 -0.69 -9.33
CA GLU A 15 -2.21 -1.91 -8.60
C GLU A 15 -2.32 -3.11 -9.53
N HIS A 16 -1.80 -4.26 -9.09
CA HIS A 16 -1.98 -5.55 -9.72
C HIS A 16 -2.96 -6.40 -8.88
N LYS A 17 -4.15 -6.65 -9.43
CA LYS A 17 -5.27 -7.28 -8.70
C LYS A 17 -5.33 -8.80 -8.87
N LYS A 18 -4.81 -9.36 -9.95
CA LYS A 18 -4.89 -10.79 -10.20
C LYS A 18 -3.82 -11.56 -9.43
N LEU A 19 -4.16 -12.79 -9.02
CA LEU A 19 -3.27 -13.63 -8.21
C LEU A 19 -1.93 -13.92 -8.88
N PHE A 20 -1.92 -14.14 -10.18
CA PHE A 20 -0.72 -14.50 -10.92
C PHE A 20 -0.28 -13.42 -11.90
N PRO A 21 1.03 -13.40 -12.28
CA PRO A 21 1.54 -12.55 -13.34
C PRO A 21 0.77 -12.70 -14.65
N GLY A 22 0.82 -11.69 -15.52
CA GLY A 22 0.10 -11.71 -16.78
C GLY A 22 -1.41 -11.47 -16.66
N ASN A 23 -1.86 -10.93 -15.53
CA ASN A 23 -3.27 -10.65 -15.27
C ASN A 23 -4.16 -11.90 -15.26
N ILE A 24 -3.64 -13.01 -14.72
CA ILE A 24 -4.25 -14.34 -14.72
C ILE A 24 -4.70 -14.73 -13.30
N GLY A 25 -5.71 -15.61 -13.22
CA GLY A 25 -6.23 -16.15 -11.96
C GLY A 25 -7.34 -15.30 -11.34
N PRO A 26 -7.76 -15.66 -10.12
CA PRO A 26 -8.81 -14.92 -9.42
C PRO A 26 -8.39 -13.49 -9.10
N SER A 27 -9.38 -12.62 -8.97
CA SER A 27 -9.16 -11.28 -8.46
C SER A 27 -8.91 -11.32 -6.95
N THR A 28 -7.95 -10.54 -6.50
CA THR A 28 -7.62 -10.34 -5.08
C THR A 28 -7.88 -8.89 -4.69
N GLY A 29 -7.67 -8.54 -3.44
CA GLY A 29 -7.63 -7.13 -3.02
C GLY A 29 -6.51 -6.39 -3.73
N GLU A 30 -5.28 -6.92 -3.62
CA GLU A 30 -4.07 -6.42 -4.27
C GLU A 30 -2.94 -7.46 -4.11
N MET A 31 -2.22 -7.78 -5.18
CA MET A 31 -1.08 -8.70 -5.17
C MET A 31 0.25 -7.97 -5.22
N GLY A 32 0.24 -6.74 -5.60
CA GLY A 32 1.41 -5.91 -5.70
C GLY A 32 1.11 -4.59 -6.38
N THR A 33 2.03 -3.67 -6.23
CA THR A 33 1.89 -2.32 -6.75
C THR A 33 3.25 -1.80 -7.16
N SER A 34 3.29 -1.09 -8.26
CA SER A 34 4.38 -0.18 -8.58
C SER A 34 3.92 1.25 -8.38
N MET A 35 4.78 2.08 -7.82
CA MET A 35 4.43 3.47 -7.55
C MET A 35 5.61 4.41 -7.73
N PHE A 36 5.32 5.69 -7.84
CA PHE A 36 6.30 6.77 -7.85
C PHE A 36 5.69 8.04 -7.25
N TRP A 37 6.55 8.99 -6.96
CA TRP A 37 6.17 10.27 -6.36
C TRP A 37 6.29 11.39 -7.39
N ALA A 38 5.27 12.20 -7.51
CA ALA A 38 5.22 13.29 -8.48
C ALA A 38 4.58 14.55 -7.89
N LYS A 39 5.01 15.70 -8.39
CA LYS A 39 4.28 16.95 -8.18
C LYS A 39 2.96 16.92 -8.96
N SER A 40 2.25 18.04 -9.02
CA SER A 40 0.99 18.13 -9.75
C SER A 40 1.08 17.55 -11.19
N ASN A 41 0.11 16.75 -11.54
CA ASN A 41 0.00 16.08 -12.84
C ASN A 41 -1.48 16.00 -13.27
N PRO A 42 -1.80 15.58 -14.52
CA PRO A 42 -3.20 15.53 -14.99
C PRO A 42 -4.12 14.66 -14.14
N LEU A 43 -3.64 13.52 -13.62
CA LEU A 43 -4.44 12.64 -12.76
C LEU A 43 -4.82 13.36 -11.45
N TYR A 44 -3.84 13.94 -10.78
CA TYR A 44 -4.06 14.73 -9.56
C TYR A 44 -5.06 15.88 -9.78
N ARG A 45 -4.85 16.67 -10.85
CA ARG A 45 -5.74 17.80 -11.18
C ARG A 45 -7.16 17.38 -11.50
N SER A 46 -7.34 16.21 -12.07
CA SER A 46 -8.66 15.69 -12.44
C SER A 46 -9.41 15.03 -11.28
N THR A 47 -8.73 14.68 -10.22
CA THR A 47 -9.26 13.91 -9.08
C THR A 47 -9.08 14.64 -7.76
N LEU A 48 -7.99 14.39 -7.04
CA LEU A 48 -7.76 14.90 -5.68
C LEU A 48 -7.85 16.41 -5.58
N GLU A 49 -7.28 17.15 -6.52
CA GLU A 49 -7.29 18.61 -6.48
C GLU A 49 -8.71 19.18 -6.45
N LYS A 50 -9.64 18.57 -7.18
CA LYS A 50 -11.04 19.00 -7.20
C LYS A 50 -11.77 18.76 -5.87
N LEU A 51 -11.26 17.88 -5.03
CA LEU A 51 -11.86 17.57 -3.73
C LEU A 51 -11.40 18.52 -2.61
N LYS A 52 -10.32 19.30 -2.83
CA LYS A 52 -9.78 20.21 -1.81
C LYS A 52 -10.84 21.10 -1.14
N PRO A 53 -11.73 21.80 -1.87
CA PRO A 53 -12.72 22.66 -1.23
C PRO A 53 -13.63 21.87 -0.28
N LYS A 54 -14.06 20.66 -0.71
CA LYS A 54 -14.96 19.83 0.08
C LYS A 54 -14.29 19.22 1.30
N LEU A 55 -13.05 18.73 1.15
CA LEU A 55 -12.26 18.20 2.27
C LEU A 55 -11.99 19.28 3.32
N LYS A 56 -11.71 20.52 2.88
CA LYS A 56 -11.53 21.67 3.76
C LYS A 56 -12.84 22.03 4.47
N GLU A 57 -13.96 22.08 3.77
CA GLU A 57 -15.28 22.39 4.32
C GLU A 57 -15.67 21.42 5.45
N CYS A 58 -15.40 20.11 5.30
CA CYS A 58 -15.69 19.14 6.34
C CYS A 58 -14.58 18.97 7.39
N GLY A 59 -13.54 19.79 7.37
CA GLY A 59 -12.44 19.76 8.35
C GLY A 59 -11.61 18.47 8.28
N TYR A 60 -11.53 17.82 7.11
CA TYR A 60 -10.81 16.57 6.95
C TYR A 60 -9.30 16.78 7.12
N VAL A 61 -8.66 15.89 7.87
CA VAL A 61 -7.20 15.76 7.98
C VAL A 61 -6.85 14.29 7.93
N GLY A 62 -5.95 13.89 7.03
CA GLY A 62 -5.52 12.50 6.96
C GLY A 62 -5.17 12.03 5.54
N TYR A 63 -5.00 10.73 5.43
CA TYR A 63 -4.77 10.06 4.16
C TYR A 63 -6.05 10.06 3.32
N PHE A 64 -5.91 10.34 2.05
CA PHE A 64 -7.02 10.28 1.10
C PHE A 64 -6.51 9.85 -0.27
N ASP A 65 -7.14 8.86 -0.84
CA ASP A 65 -6.83 8.41 -2.18
C ASP A 65 -8.09 8.20 -3.03
N ILE A 66 -7.89 8.17 -4.34
CA ILE A 66 -8.92 7.90 -5.35
C ILE A 66 -8.45 6.80 -6.27
N ASN A 67 -9.11 5.65 -6.22
CA ASN A 67 -8.93 4.62 -7.21
C ASN A 67 -9.54 5.03 -8.54
N THR A 68 -8.78 4.87 -9.62
CA THR A 68 -9.19 5.30 -10.95
C THR A 68 -8.89 4.26 -12.02
N ILE A 69 -9.72 4.21 -13.06
CA ILE A 69 -9.36 3.61 -14.34
C ILE A 69 -8.97 4.72 -15.29
N VAL A 70 -7.79 4.61 -15.87
CA VAL A 70 -7.28 5.55 -16.88
C VAL A 70 -7.14 4.81 -18.20
N ASN A 71 -7.76 5.34 -19.24
CA ASN A 71 -7.72 4.78 -20.60
C ASN A 71 -7.80 5.89 -21.65
N ALA A 72 -7.86 5.53 -22.94
CA ALA A 72 -7.96 6.48 -24.04
C ALA A 72 -9.23 7.38 -23.99
N LYS A 73 -10.26 6.99 -23.24
CA LYS A 73 -11.49 7.77 -23.07
C LYS A 73 -11.43 8.76 -21.90
N GLY A 74 -10.42 8.64 -21.05
CA GLY A 74 -10.22 9.57 -19.92
C GLY A 74 -9.87 8.92 -18.60
N ILE A 75 -10.07 9.69 -17.55
CA ILE A 75 -9.83 9.34 -16.14
C ILE A 75 -11.19 9.10 -15.49
N HIS A 76 -11.41 7.90 -15.00
CA HIS A 76 -12.68 7.46 -14.43
C HIS A 76 -12.48 7.09 -12.95
N PRO A 77 -12.84 7.97 -11.99
CA PRO A 77 -12.83 7.67 -10.58
C PRO A 77 -13.78 6.52 -10.25
N LEU A 78 -13.37 5.59 -9.41
CA LEU A 78 -14.15 4.43 -8.97
C LEU A 78 -14.60 4.58 -7.52
N GLU A 79 -13.65 4.76 -6.62
CA GLU A 79 -13.91 4.88 -5.20
C GLU A 79 -12.93 5.83 -4.51
N ALA A 80 -13.34 6.38 -3.37
CA ALA A 80 -12.51 7.17 -2.49
C ALA A 80 -12.18 6.38 -1.23
N THR A 81 -10.92 6.43 -0.80
CA THR A 81 -10.46 5.74 0.39
C THR A 81 -9.82 6.73 1.35
N SER A 82 -10.26 6.74 2.63
CA SER A 82 -9.81 7.67 3.66
C SER A 82 -8.90 7.01 4.70
N ARG A 83 -8.17 5.98 4.32
CA ARG A 83 -7.19 5.27 5.13
C ARG A 83 -6.03 4.81 4.24
N PHE A 84 -4.87 4.55 4.86
CA PHE A 84 -3.78 3.93 4.12
C PHE A 84 -4.21 2.60 3.48
N GLY A 85 -3.80 2.39 2.23
CA GLY A 85 -3.98 1.13 1.53
C GLY A 85 -3.05 0.04 2.08
N TYR A 86 -3.42 -1.22 1.90
CA TYR A 86 -2.60 -2.37 2.26
C TYR A 86 -2.53 -3.32 1.06
N PRO A 87 -1.36 -3.67 0.55
CA PRO A 87 0.02 -3.43 1.03
C PRO A 87 0.61 -2.05 0.68
N THR A 88 -0.15 -1.17 0.04
CA THR A 88 0.31 0.12 -0.51
C THR A 88 1.13 0.94 0.50
N ILE A 89 0.74 0.97 1.79
CA ILE A 89 1.48 1.73 2.82
C ILE A 89 2.93 1.25 2.97
N ASN A 90 3.17 -0.05 2.91
CA ASN A 90 4.52 -0.61 3.04
C ASN A 90 5.41 -0.16 1.87
N ILE A 91 4.83 -0.07 0.67
CA ILE A 91 5.53 0.38 -0.53
C ILE A 91 5.75 1.90 -0.48
N GLN A 92 4.79 2.66 0.04
CA GLN A 92 4.96 4.10 0.28
C GLN A 92 6.09 4.37 1.28
N MET A 93 6.17 3.58 2.35
CA MET A 93 7.26 3.68 3.34
C MET A 93 8.63 3.36 2.73
N GLU A 94 8.72 2.45 1.76
CA GLU A 94 9.95 2.21 1.01
C GLU A 94 10.43 3.47 0.26
N GLY A 95 9.49 4.28 -0.23
CA GLY A 95 9.79 5.49 -0.99
C GLY A 95 9.94 6.77 -0.16
N ILE A 96 9.31 6.85 1.01
CA ILE A 96 9.36 8.03 1.89
C ILE A 96 10.67 8.02 2.69
N THR A 97 11.44 9.11 2.61
CA THR A 97 12.67 9.29 3.39
C THR A 97 12.51 10.23 4.58
N THR A 98 11.41 11.00 4.63
CA THR A 98 11.00 11.70 5.86
C THR A 98 10.61 10.68 6.92
N PRO A 99 11.10 10.78 8.16
CA PRO A 99 10.68 9.88 9.24
C PRO A 99 9.15 9.83 9.35
N MET A 100 8.57 8.63 9.38
CA MET A 100 7.10 8.44 9.34
C MET A 100 6.40 9.17 10.50
N GLY A 101 6.98 9.15 11.70
CA GLY A 101 6.43 9.88 12.84
C GLY A 101 6.41 11.39 12.63
N GLU A 102 7.46 11.95 12.03
CA GLU A 102 7.51 13.37 11.67
C GLU A 102 6.45 13.72 10.61
N PHE A 103 6.35 12.88 9.57
CA PHE A 103 5.34 13.05 8.52
C PHE A 103 3.92 13.07 9.12
N LEU A 104 3.57 12.08 9.92
CA LEU A 104 2.22 11.96 10.51
C LEU A 104 1.94 13.10 11.51
N TYR A 105 2.92 13.49 12.31
CA TYR A 105 2.78 14.62 13.24
C TYR A 105 2.54 15.94 12.50
N ASN A 106 3.32 16.22 11.47
CA ASN A 106 3.17 17.45 10.67
C ASN A 106 1.83 17.48 9.93
N LEU A 107 1.41 16.33 9.38
CA LEU A 107 0.11 16.18 8.73
C LEU A 107 -1.04 16.48 9.72
N ALA A 108 -1.04 15.83 10.88
CA ALA A 108 -2.08 15.98 11.89
C ALA A 108 -2.11 17.39 12.51
N SER A 109 -0.98 18.06 12.55
CA SER A 109 -0.87 19.43 13.06
C SER A 109 -1.25 20.51 12.03
N GLY A 110 -1.68 20.12 10.83
CA GLY A 110 -2.04 21.07 9.77
C GLY A 110 -0.87 21.91 9.23
N LYS A 111 0.36 21.45 9.43
CA LYS A 111 1.54 22.17 8.95
C LYS A 111 1.61 22.15 7.43
N ASP A 112 2.13 23.24 6.86
CA ASP A 112 2.58 23.27 5.48
C ASP A 112 4.00 22.68 5.40
N PHE A 113 4.15 21.56 4.69
CA PHE A 113 5.44 20.88 4.54
C PHE A 113 5.44 20.00 3.28
N GLU A 114 6.63 19.68 2.81
CA GLU A 114 6.84 18.68 1.78
C GLU A 114 7.50 17.41 2.38
N ILE A 115 7.06 16.24 1.95
CA ILE A 115 7.75 14.99 2.29
C ILE A 115 8.93 14.76 1.35
N LYS A 116 10.00 14.22 1.90
CA LYS A 116 11.16 13.78 1.11
C LYS A 116 10.94 12.36 0.65
N THR A 117 11.21 12.12 -0.62
CA THR A 117 11.00 10.79 -1.23
C THR A 117 12.18 10.38 -2.09
N LYS A 118 12.36 9.08 -2.24
CA LYS A 118 13.29 8.52 -3.23
C LYS A 118 12.83 8.87 -4.65
N ARG A 119 13.77 9.00 -5.56
CA ARG A 119 13.49 9.06 -7.01
C ARG A 119 13.23 7.66 -7.54
N GLY A 120 12.66 7.57 -8.75
CA GLY A 120 12.38 6.30 -9.40
C GLY A 120 11.12 5.62 -8.88
N PHE A 121 11.02 4.33 -9.13
CA PHE A 121 9.87 3.53 -8.74
C PHE A 121 10.11 2.79 -7.42
N GLN A 122 9.03 2.63 -6.67
CA GLN A 122 8.95 1.68 -5.58
C GLN A 122 7.99 0.56 -6.01
N VAL A 123 8.34 -0.64 -5.66
CA VAL A 123 7.55 -1.83 -6.01
C VAL A 123 7.34 -2.67 -4.76
N GLY A 124 6.17 -3.24 -4.62
CA GLY A 124 5.89 -4.23 -3.59
C GLY A 124 5.11 -5.40 -4.14
N VAL A 125 5.37 -6.57 -3.59
CA VAL A 125 4.72 -7.82 -3.96
C VAL A 125 4.27 -8.54 -2.70
N VAL A 126 3.02 -8.99 -2.71
CA VAL A 126 2.47 -9.84 -1.66
C VAL A 126 3.02 -11.26 -1.82
N ILE A 127 3.53 -11.80 -0.73
CA ILE A 127 3.83 -13.23 -0.62
C ILE A 127 2.62 -13.89 0.01
N ALA A 128 2.08 -14.89 -0.66
CA ALA A 128 0.86 -15.57 -0.23
C ALA A 128 1.06 -17.09 -0.15
N ALA A 129 0.29 -17.72 0.72
CA ALA A 129 0.23 -19.16 0.91
C ALA A 129 -1.24 -19.64 0.82
N PRO A 130 -1.50 -20.91 0.51
CA PRO A 130 -2.85 -21.44 0.52
C PRO A 130 -3.54 -21.18 1.88
N PRO A 131 -4.86 -20.92 1.90
CA PRO A 131 -5.82 -20.95 0.78
C PRO A 131 -5.98 -19.61 0.04
N PHE A 132 -5.09 -18.63 0.29
CA PHE A 132 -5.18 -17.32 -0.35
C PHE A 132 -5.45 -17.44 -1.88
N PRO A 133 -6.34 -16.63 -2.48
CA PRO A 133 -7.10 -15.50 -1.92
C PRO A 133 -8.45 -15.90 -1.31
N PHE A 134 -8.71 -17.17 -1.14
CA PHE A 134 -9.96 -17.68 -0.58
C PHE A 134 -9.87 -17.78 0.94
N LYS A 135 -10.97 -17.44 1.62
CA LYS A 135 -11.08 -17.61 3.07
C LYS A 135 -11.63 -19.00 3.37
N ASP A 136 -10.75 -19.98 3.50
CA ASP A 136 -11.09 -21.34 3.89
C ASP A 136 -10.26 -21.77 5.12
N PRO A 137 -10.84 -21.65 6.34
CA PRO A 137 -10.13 -22.01 7.57
C PRO A 137 -9.69 -23.47 7.62
N ALA A 138 -10.43 -24.40 7.01
CA ALA A 138 -10.08 -25.81 7.00
C ALA A 138 -8.85 -26.07 6.12
N SER A 139 -8.80 -25.48 4.94
CA SER A 139 -7.63 -25.53 4.08
C SER A 139 -6.43 -24.82 4.69
N PHE A 140 -6.64 -23.65 5.34
CA PHE A 140 -5.57 -22.97 6.04
C PHE A 140 -4.96 -23.84 7.12
N LYS A 141 -5.78 -24.42 8.00
CA LYS A 141 -5.36 -25.32 9.06
C LYS A 141 -4.57 -26.51 8.54
N ARG A 142 -4.98 -27.05 7.38
CA ARG A 142 -4.35 -28.24 6.78
C ARG A 142 -3.00 -27.93 6.13
N TYR A 143 -2.84 -26.79 5.48
CA TYR A 143 -1.71 -26.54 4.57
C TYR A 143 -0.76 -25.44 5.03
N SER A 144 -1.21 -24.51 5.87
CA SER A 144 -0.46 -23.29 6.14
C SER A 144 -0.35 -22.92 7.62
N GLU A 145 -1.25 -23.41 8.49
CA GLU A 145 -1.21 -23.10 9.92
C GLU A 145 0.13 -23.58 10.51
N ASP A 146 0.78 -22.72 11.26
CA ASP A 146 2.09 -22.95 11.87
C ASP A 146 3.24 -23.31 10.90
N ALA A 147 3.01 -23.15 9.59
CA ALA A 147 4.08 -23.34 8.61
C ALA A 147 5.25 -22.37 8.92
N LEU A 148 6.46 -22.94 8.92
CA LEU A 148 7.68 -22.20 9.21
C LEU A 148 8.03 -21.26 8.06
N ILE A 149 8.38 -20.02 8.38
CA ILE A 149 8.87 -19.04 7.41
C ILE A 149 10.37 -18.95 7.56
N ILE A 150 11.08 -19.46 6.56
CA ILE A 150 12.54 -19.48 6.53
C ILE A 150 13.04 -18.42 5.56
N PHE A 151 13.80 -17.50 6.10
CA PHE A 151 14.50 -16.52 5.29
C PHE A 151 15.92 -17.05 4.98
N LYS A 152 16.31 -17.00 3.72
CA LYS A 152 17.62 -17.52 3.27
C LYS A 152 18.81 -16.63 3.65
N LYS A 153 18.56 -15.38 3.99
CA LYS A 153 19.59 -14.41 4.37
C LYS A 153 19.17 -13.69 5.65
N PRO A 154 20.10 -13.30 6.53
CA PRO A 154 19.75 -12.67 7.80
C PRO A 154 19.30 -11.20 7.69
N ASN A 155 19.50 -10.57 6.54
CA ASN A 155 19.09 -9.17 6.32
C ASN A 155 17.93 -9.12 5.33
N TYR A 156 16.80 -8.58 5.79
CA TYR A 156 15.52 -8.55 5.06
C TYR A 156 15.04 -7.11 4.86
N ASP A 157 15.92 -6.26 4.38
CA ASP A 157 15.52 -4.93 3.95
C ASP A 157 14.36 -5.08 2.95
N GLY A 158 13.26 -4.38 3.22
CA GLY A 158 12.05 -4.45 2.42
C GLY A 158 11.10 -5.62 2.74
N ALA A 159 11.35 -6.45 3.75
CA ALA A 159 10.37 -7.44 4.21
C ALA A 159 9.46 -6.86 5.30
N HIS A 160 8.17 -6.84 5.03
CA HIS A 160 7.14 -6.38 5.97
C HIS A 160 6.25 -7.56 6.36
N ILE A 161 6.37 -7.97 7.62
CA ILE A 161 5.60 -9.10 8.16
C ILE A 161 4.13 -8.73 8.38
N ALA A 162 3.23 -9.69 8.10
CA ALA A 162 1.79 -9.54 8.24
C ALA A 162 1.21 -10.64 9.14
N ASP A 163 0.54 -11.63 8.57
CA ASP A 163 -0.10 -12.70 9.33
C ASP A 163 0.90 -13.77 9.78
N VAL A 164 1.78 -13.40 10.68
CA VAL A 164 2.79 -14.30 11.28
C VAL A 164 2.87 -14.12 12.79
N LYS A 165 3.39 -15.12 13.46
CA LYS A 165 3.71 -15.13 14.90
C LYS A 165 5.13 -15.61 15.13
N LEU A 166 5.72 -15.20 16.24
CA LEU A 166 7.02 -15.68 16.68
C LEU A 166 6.81 -16.75 17.76
N VAL A 167 7.31 -17.96 17.52
CA VAL A 167 7.25 -19.08 18.46
C VAL A 167 8.65 -19.64 18.63
N ASP A 168 9.19 -19.61 19.82
CA ASP A 168 10.55 -20.08 20.15
C ASP A 168 11.65 -19.53 19.23
N GLY A 169 11.51 -18.27 18.83
CA GLY A 169 12.44 -17.60 17.91
C GLY A 169 12.22 -17.88 16.41
N GLU A 170 11.22 -18.67 16.06
CA GLU A 170 10.88 -19.01 14.68
C GLU A 170 9.63 -18.25 14.21
N TRP A 171 9.70 -17.69 13.01
CA TRP A 171 8.53 -17.09 12.36
C TRP A 171 7.63 -18.16 11.77
N ARG A 172 6.37 -18.14 12.16
CA ARG A 172 5.35 -19.09 11.71
C ARG A 172 4.11 -18.39 11.18
N MET A 173 3.47 -19.03 10.21
CA MET A 173 2.18 -18.56 9.70
C MET A 173 1.14 -18.46 10.81
N ALA A 174 0.40 -17.36 10.83
CA ALA A 174 -0.70 -17.11 11.77
C ALA A 174 -1.92 -16.56 11.01
N GLY A 175 -3.04 -16.37 11.73
CA GLY A 175 -4.28 -15.94 11.09
C GLY A 175 -4.87 -17.01 10.16
N THR A 176 -5.74 -16.61 9.26
CA THR A 176 -6.42 -17.51 8.31
C THR A 176 -6.38 -16.98 6.87
N SER A 177 -5.64 -15.91 6.63
CA SER A 177 -5.64 -15.21 5.33
C SER A 177 -4.66 -15.80 4.32
N GLY A 178 -3.61 -16.50 4.77
CA GLY A 178 -2.51 -16.94 3.91
C GLY A 178 -1.63 -15.79 3.41
N TYR A 179 -1.49 -14.73 4.19
CA TYR A 179 -0.82 -13.48 3.83
C TYR A 179 0.37 -13.16 4.76
N PRO A 180 1.49 -13.90 4.65
CA PRO A 180 2.58 -13.80 5.63
C PRO A 180 3.37 -12.50 5.55
N LEU A 181 3.66 -12.00 4.36
CA LEU A 181 4.52 -10.82 4.22
C LEU A 181 4.37 -10.09 2.87
N ILE A 182 4.86 -8.87 2.85
CA ILE A 182 5.08 -8.07 1.64
C ILE A 182 6.58 -7.88 1.47
N MET A 183 7.06 -8.02 0.23
CA MET A 183 8.41 -7.65 -0.15
C MET A 183 8.38 -6.35 -0.93
N THR A 184 9.19 -5.38 -0.50
CA THR A 184 9.31 -4.08 -1.17
C THR A 184 10.73 -3.84 -1.68
N GLY A 185 10.85 -2.94 -2.63
CA GLY A 185 12.13 -2.48 -3.16
C GLY A 185 11.97 -1.20 -3.96
N SER A 186 13.10 -0.54 -4.23
CA SER A 186 13.17 0.70 -5.01
C SER A 186 14.29 0.64 -6.03
N GLY A 187 14.10 1.32 -7.18
CA GLY A 187 15.09 1.43 -8.27
C GLY A 187 14.80 2.61 -9.18
#